data_fa1756bcded67f2cc6dd75bc4bc554ed
#
_entry.id   fa1756bcded67f2cc6dd75bc4bc554ed
#
_cell.length_a   1.000
_cell.length_b   1.000
_cell.length_c   1.000
_cell.angle_alpha   90.00
_cell.angle_beta   90.00
_cell.angle_gamma   90.00
#
_symmetry.space_group_name_H-M   'P 1'
#
loop_
_entity.id
_entity.type
_entity.pdbx_description
1 polymer ?
#
loop_
_entity_poly.entity_id
_entity_poly.type
_entity_poly.pdbx_seq_one_letter_code
_entity_poly.pdbx_strand_id
1 'polypeptide(L)'
;MKKEKFHIEFIFEKASRNSLWNYISTASGLAGWFADSVAVDGRLFIFQWKHYSNEAEVTGMIPYNYIRFHWLEDENPATFFEFRLQKIEVTGGITLEITDFAEESEMEDAVALWETQIKTLKRTLGL
;
A
#
# COMPACT_ATOMS: atom_id res chain seq x y z
N MET A 1 18.53 -14.07 -2.91
CA MET A 1 17.49 -15.04 -2.67
C MET A 1 16.19 -14.62 -3.34
N LYS A 2 15.32 -15.58 -3.58
CA LYS A 2 14.08 -15.33 -4.33
C LYS A 2 12.99 -14.78 -3.41
N LYS A 3 12.30 -13.73 -3.86
CA LYS A 3 11.14 -13.19 -3.17
C LYS A 3 9.88 -13.94 -3.59
N GLU A 4 8.98 -14.11 -2.65
CA GLU A 4 7.71 -14.78 -2.86
C GLU A 4 6.57 -13.79 -2.67
N LYS A 5 5.51 -13.96 -3.46
CA LYS A 5 4.33 -13.11 -3.40
C LYS A 5 3.44 -13.50 -2.24
N PHE A 6 2.87 -12.50 -1.56
CA PHE A 6 1.88 -12.73 -0.50
C PHE A 6 0.78 -11.68 -0.56
N HIS A 7 -0.36 -12.02 0.04
CA HIS A 7 -1.53 -11.15 0.13
C HIS A 7 -2.00 -11.03 1.58
N ILE A 8 -2.45 -9.84 1.94
CA ILE A 8 -3.08 -9.59 3.24
C ILE A 8 -4.34 -8.78 2.99
N GLU A 9 -5.44 -9.15 3.62
CA GLU A 9 -6.70 -8.42 3.53
C GLU A 9 -7.03 -7.74 4.85
N PHE A 10 -7.49 -6.50 4.75
CA PHE A 10 -7.92 -5.70 5.90
C PHE A 10 -9.33 -5.19 5.65
N ILE A 11 -10.20 -5.29 6.66
CA ILE A 11 -11.60 -4.88 6.53
C ILE A 11 -11.78 -3.49 7.14
N PHE A 12 -12.41 -2.60 6.36
CA PHE A 12 -12.75 -1.24 6.77
C PHE A 12 -14.27 -1.09 6.69
N GLU A 13 -14.96 -1.36 7.77
CA GLU A 13 -16.42 -1.41 7.74
C GLU A 13 -17.09 -0.05 7.60
N LYS A 14 -16.45 1.01 8.10
CA LYS A 14 -17.03 2.35 8.12
C LYS A 14 -16.30 3.36 7.23
N ALA A 15 -15.42 2.91 6.36
CA ALA A 15 -14.70 3.77 5.46
C ALA A 15 -15.35 3.77 4.08
N SER A 16 -15.30 4.91 3.38
CA SER A 16 -15.78 4.99 2.01
C SER A 16 -14.66 4.62 1.04
N ARG A 17 -15.03 4.13 -0.12
CA ARG A 17 -14.08 3.84 -1.19
C ARG A 17 -13.31 5.09 -1.60
N ASN A 18 -14.00 6.22 -1.73
CA ASN A 18 -13.35 7.48 -2.12
C ASN A 18 -12.29 7.92 -1.11
N SER A 19 -12.61 7.83 0.17
CA SER A 19 -11.69 8.19 1.24
C SER A 19 -10.45 7.28 1.23
N LEU A 20 -10.67 5.97 1.20
CA LEU A 20 -9.56 5.01 1.15
C LEU A 20 -8.72 5.19 -0.10
N TRP A 21 -9.34 5.42 -1.25
CA TRP A 21 -8.60 5.65 -2.48
C TRP A 21 -7.62 6.82 -2.34
N ASN A 22 -8.07 7.90 -1.73
CA ASN A 22 -7.23 9.06 -1.50
C ASN A 22 -5.99 8.70 -0.65
N TYR A 23 -6.16 7.86 0.37
CA TYR A 23 -5.06 7.47 1.25
C TYR A 23 -4.06 6.50 0.61
N ILE A 24 -4.43 5.77 -0.43
CA ILE A 24 -3.54 4.80 -1.06
C ILE A 24 -2.96 5.27 -2.40
N SER A 25 -3.44 6.39 -2.94
CA SER A 25 -3.07 6.81 -4.29
C SER A 25 -2.51 8.22 -4.40
N THR A 26 -2.50 9.01 -3.33
CA THR A 26 -1.99 10.39 -3.38
C THR A 26 -0.81 10.57 -2.44
N ALA A 27 0.02 11.57 -2.75
CA ALA A 27 1.16 11.92 -1.90
C ALA A 27 0.72 12.24 -0.47
N SER A 28 -0.27 13.11 -0.32
CA SER A 28 -0.75 13.51 1.02
C SER A 28 -1.39 12.35 1.76
N GLY A 29 -2.12 11.50 1.06
CA GLY A 29 -2.76 10.33 1.66
C GLY A 29 -1.74 9.31 2.17
N LEU A 30 -0.78 8.96 1.33
CA LEU A 30 0.27 8.00 1.70
C LEU A 30 1.19 8.53 2.80
N ALA A 31 1.40 9.85 2.86
CA ALA A 31 2.20 10.46 3.93
C ALA A 31 1.50 10.38 5.30
N GLY A 32 0.23 10.02 5.33
CA GLY A 32 -0.51 9.88 6.59
C GLY A 32 -0.28 8.56 7.31
N TRP A 33 0.22 7.54 6.62
CA TRP A 33 0.35 6.22 7.23
C TRP A 33 1.47 5.35 6.66
N PHE A 34 1.82 5.52 5.38
CA PHE A 34 2.78 4.65 4.72
C PHE A 34 4.21 5.15 4.86
N ALA A 35 4.42 6.45 4.73
CA ALA A 35 5.73 7.08 4.83
C ALA A 35 5.63 8.40 5.57
N ASP A 36 6.76 8.95 6.00
CA ASP A 36 6.77 10.22 6.71
C ASP A 36 6.51 11.39 5.77
N SER A 37 7.03 11.32 4.55
CA SER A 37 6.70 12.27 3.49
C SER A 37 6.72 11.58 2.14
N VAL A 38 5.96 12.13 1.21
CA VAL A 38 5.83 11.57 -0.14
C VAL A 38 5.81 12.70 -1.15
N ALA A 39 6.62 12.58 -2.19
CA ALA A 39 6.59 13.48 -3.34
C ALA A 39 6.20 12.67 -4.57
N VAL A 40 5.51 13.31 -5.51
CA VAL A 40 5.07 12.66 -6.74
C VAL A 40 5.50 13.49 -7.93
N ASP A 41 6.10 12.82 -8.91
CA ASP A 41 6.48 13.41 -10.19
C ASP A 41 6.01 12.46 -11.29
N GLY A 42 4.84 12.75 -11.87
CA GLY A 42 4.21 11.86 -12.84
C GLY A 42 3.89 10.51 -12.23
N ARG A 43 4.52 9.46 -12.74
CA ARG A 43 4.32 8.10 -12.23
C ARG A 43 5.32 7.71 -11.13
N LEU A 44 6.24 8.61 -10.81
CA LEU A 44 7.28 8.35 -9.82
C LEU A 44 6.83 8.86 -8.46
N PHE A 45 6.82 7.97 -7.46
CA PHE A 45 6.55 8.30 -6.09
C PHE A 45 7.84 8.18 -5.29
N ILE A 46 8.18 9.25 -4.58
CA ILE A 46 9.40 9.31 -3.76
C ILE A 46 8.96 9.28 -2.30
N PHE A 47 9.23 8.16 -1.63
CA PHE A 47 8.84 7.94 -0.24
C PHE A 47 10.02 8.22 0.67
N GLN A 48 9.78 8.94 1.75
CA GLN A 48 10.82 9.30 2.70
C GLN A 48 10.41 8.90 4.12
N TRP A 49 11.30 8.17 4.78
CA TRP A 49 11.19 7.82 6.19
C TRP A 49 12.31 8.51 6.95
N LYS A 50 12.30 8.45 8.26
CA LYS A 50 13.24 9.19 9.11
C LYS A 50 14.71 9.05 8.70
N HIS A 51 15.13 7.85 8.36
CA HIS A 51 16.55 7.56 8.02
C HIS A 51 16.75 6.98 6.63
N TYR A 52 15.75 7.04 5.78
CA TYR A 52 15.79 6.28 4.55
C TYR A 52 14.77 6.81 3.55
N SER A 53 15.11 6.78 2.30
CA SER A 53 14.17 7.11 1.23
C SER A 53 14.25 6.09 0.11
N ASN A 54 13.15 5.93 -0.61
CA ASN A 54 13.08 5.00 -1.73
C ASN A 54 12.06 5.51 -2.75
N GLU A 55 12.26 5.09 -3.99
CA GLU A 55 11.42 5.52 -5.09
C GLU A 55 10.69 4.34 -5.72
N ALA A 56 9.43 4.54 -6.07
CA ALA A 56 8.63 3.54 -6.75
C ALA A 56 7.91 4.15 -7.94
N GLU A 57 7.76 3.37 -8.98
CA GLU A 57 7.02 3.77 -10.17
C GLU A 57 5.67 3.09 -10.19
N VAL A 58 4.62 3.84 -10.55
CA VAL A 58 3.28 3.27 -10.76
C VAL A 58 3.32 2.48 -12.06
N THR A 59 3.08 1.17 -11.96
CA THR A 59 3.07 0.27 -13.11
C THR A 59 1.66 -0.12 -13.54
N GLY A 60 0.65 0.16 -12.71
CA GLY A 60 -0.73 -0.09 -13.06
C GLY A 60 -1.65 0.67 -12.12
N MET A 61 -2.79 1.14 -12.62
CA MET A 61 -3.76 1.84 -11.81
C MET A 61 -5.11 1.88 -12.53
N ILE A 62 -6.16 1.60 -11.76
CA ILE A 62 -7.54 1.88 -12.14
C ILE A 62 -8.14 2.67 -10.98
N PRO A 63 -8.52 3.95 -11.20
CA PRO A 63 -9.03 4.79 -10.11
C PRO A 63 -10.15 4.13 -9.31
N TYR A 64 -10.05 4.24 -7.98
CA TYR A 64 -10.99 3.67 -7.00
C TYR A 64 -11.00 2.15 -6.93
N ASN A 65 -10.10 1.50 -7.70
CA ASN A 65 -10.01 0.03 -7.74
C ASN A 65 -8.67 -0.45 -7.23
N TYR A 66 -7.58 -0.11 -7.91
CA TYR A 66 -6.26 -0.53 -7.45
C TYR A 66 -5.17 0.41 -7.95
N ILE A 67 -4.02 0.38 -7.26
CA ILE A 67 -2.79 1.02 -7.70
C ILE A 67 -1.63 0.08 -7.39
N ARG A 68 -0.72 -0.08 -8.37
CA ARG A 68 0.41 -0.99 -8.29
C ARG A 68 1.69 -0.21 -8.48
N PHE A 69 2.67 -0.50 -7.62
CA PHE A 69 3.98 0.15 -7.63
C PHE A 69 5.10 -0.88 -7.79
N HIS A 70 6.18 -0.45 -8.41
CA HIS A 70 7.41 -1.23 -8.47
C HIS A 70 8.55 -0.39 -7.88
N TRP A 71 9.26 -0.94 -6.88
CA TRP A 71 10.42 -0.27 -6.30
C TRP A 71 11.54 -0.21 -7.32
N LEU A 72 12.12 0.98 -7.57
CA LEU A 72 13.17 1.14 -8.58
C LEU A 72 14.46 0.43 -8.18
N GLU A 73 14.72 0.27 -6.87
CA GLU A 73 15.89 -0.45 -6.41
C GLU A 73 15.81 -1.97 -6.58
N ASP A 74 14.61 -2.51 -6.82
CA ASP A 74 14.45 -3.94 -7.03
C ASP A 74 14.73 -4.28 -8.49
N GLU A 75 15.79 -5.03 -8.72
CA GLU A 75 16.23 -5.40 -10.06
C GLU A 75 15.30 -6.40 -10.76
N ASN A 76 14.50 -7.13 -9.98
CA ASN A 76 13.54 -8.06 -10.56
C ASN A 76 12.28 -7.30 -11.01
N PRO A 77 12.04 -7.18 -12.34
CA PRO A 77 10.90 -6.42 -12.84
C PRO A 77 9.55 -7.06 -12.55
N ALA A 78 9.52 -8.30 -12.07
CA ALA A 78 8.28 -9.01 -11.77
C ALA A 78 7.71 -8.69 -10.39
N THR A 79 8.50 -8.07 -9.51
CA THR A 79 8.01 -7.74 -8.17
C THR A 79 7.23 -6.43 -8.17
N PHE A 80 6.31 -6.29 -7.20
CA PHE A 80 5.51 -5.08 -7.04
C PHE A 80 4.88 -5.08 -5.66
N PHE A 81 4.34 -3.92 -5.25
CA PHE A 81 3.37 -3.90 -4.17
C PHE A 81 2.11 -3.20 -4.69
N GLU A 82 0.96 -3.65 -4.22
CA GLU A 82 -0.32 -3.23 -4.77
C GLU A 82 -1.35 -3.05 -3.68
N PHE A 83 -2.15 -2.01 -3.82
CA PHE A 83 -3.31 -1.75 -2.97
C PHE A 83 -4.56 -1.92 -3.82
N ARG A 84 -5.48 -2.78 -3.39
CA ARG A 84 -6.72 -3.05 -4.12
C ARG A 84 -7.90 -2.93 -3.19
N LEU A 85 -8.94 -2.24 -3.66
CA LEU A 85 -10.17 -2.04 -2.88
C LEU A 85 -11.30 -2.87 -3.47
N GLN A 86 -12.03 -3.54 -2.58
CA GLN A 86 -13.24 -4.29 -2.97
C GLN A 86 -14.34 -4.01 -1.98
N LYS A 87 -15.56 -3.83 -2.51
CA LYS A 87 -16.73 -3.62 -1.68
C LYS A 87 -17.23 -4.96 -1.15
N ILE A 88 -17.56 -4.99 0.15
CA ILE A 88 -18.18 -6.16 0.76
C ILE A 88 -19.69 -5.99 0.60
N GLU A 89 -20.30 -6.80 -0.26
CA GLU A 89 -21.71 -6.64 -0.63
C GLU A 89 -22.67 -6.73 0.56
N VAL A 90 -22.40 -7.63 1.49
CA VAL A 90 -23.29 -7.88 2.62
C VAL A 90 -23.31 -6.72 3.61
N THR A 91 -22.16 -6.11 3.90
CA THR A 91 -22.05 -5.09 4.93
C THR A 91 -21.92 -3.67 4.39
N GLY A 92 -21.57 -3.54 3.11
CA GLY A 92 -21.23 -2.25 2.52
C GLY A 92 -19.84 -1.75 2.87
N GLY A 93 -19.09 -2.51 3.66
CA GLY A 93 -17.72 -2.17 4.00
C GLY A 93 -16.77 -2.35 2.82
N ILE A 94 -15.50 -1.99 3.05
CA ILE A 94 -14.45 -2.09 2.03
C ILE A 94 -13.36 -3.01 2.53
N THR A 95 -12.88 -3.90 1.66
CA THR A 95 -11.68 -4.68 1.91
C THR A 95 -10.52 -3.99 1.20
N LEU A 96 -9.44 -3.76 1.92
CA LEU A 96 -8.16 -3.35 1.33
C LEU A 96 -7.27 -4.58 1.26
N GLU A 97 -6.95 -5.01 0.05
CA GLU A 97 -6.04 -6.12 -0.17
C GLU A 97 -4.67 -5.57 -0.53
N ILE A 98 -3.66 -5.99 0.21
CA ILE A 98 -2.27 -5.64 -0.07
C ILE A 98 -1.57 -6.85 -0.63
N THR A 99 -0.92 -6.68 -1.79
CA THR A 99 -0.06 -7.70 -2.39
C THR A 99 1.36 -7.17 -2.35
N ASP A 100 2.30 -7.99 -1.91
CA ASP A 100 3.70 -7.61 -1.84
C ASP A 100 4.56 -8.85 -1.99
N PHE A 101 5.87 -8.66 -2.02
CA PHE A 101 6.86 -9.73 -2.17
C PHE A 101 7.90 -9.62 -1.06
N ALA A 102 8.32 -10.76 -0.52
CA ALA A 102 9.38 -10.82 0.47
C ALA A 102 10.10 -12.15 0.36
N GLU A 103 11.36 -12.19 0.80
CA GLU A 103 12.07 -13.45 0.93
C GLU A 103 11.44 -14.26 2.06
N GLU A 104 11.47 -15.58 1.95
CA GLU A 104 10.85 -16.47 2.94
C GLU A 104 11.29 -16.14 4.37
N SER A 105 12.58 -15.88 4.57
CA SER A 105 13.14 -15.55 5.89
C SER A 105 12.63 -14.22 6.45
N GLU A 106 12.10 -13.35 5.60
CA GLU A 106 11.62 -12.01 5.99
C GLU A 106 10.10 -11.88 5.94
N MET A 107 9.41 -12.95 5.57
CA MET A 107 7.96 -12.90 5.34
C MET A 107 7.18 -12.47 6.57
N GLU A 108 7.48 -13.03 7.75
CA GLU A 108 6.78 -12.67 8.98
C GLU A 108 6.94 -11.20 9.32
N ASP A 109 8.16 -10.67 9.15
CA ASP A 109 8.45 -9.27 9.43
C ASP A 109 7.73 -8.35 8.43
N ALA A 110 7.66 -8.75 7.17
CA ALA A 110 6.97 -7.98 6.13
C ALA A 110 5.47 -7.89 6.44
N VAL A 111 4.85 -9.02 6.81
CA VAL A 111 3.43 -9.05 7.18
C VAL A 111 3.19 -8.17 8.41
N ALA A 112 4.03 -8.30 9.44
CA ALA A 112 3.90 -7.52 10.67
C ALA A 112 4.02 -6.02 10.41
N LEU A 113 4.90 -5.61 9.50
CA LEU A 113 5.06 -4.21 9.14
C LEU A 113 3.79 -3.67 8.48
N TRP A 114 3.21 -4.42 7.53
CA TRP A 114 1.95 -4.01 6.90
C TRP A 114 0.84 -3.88 7.93
N GLU A 115 0.73 -4.83 8.86
CA GLU A 115 -0.28 -4.78 9.92
C GLU A 115 -0.13 -3.52 10.78
N THR A 116 1.11 -3.16 11.12
CA THR A 116 1.40 -1.96 11.90
C THR A 116 1.02 -0.69 11.13
N GLN A 117 1.36 -0.63 9.86
CA GLN A 117 1.03 0.52 9.01
C GLN A 117 -0.49 0.66 8.82
N ILE A 118 -1.20 -0.44 8.68
CA ILE A 118 -2.66 -0.39 8.55
C ILE A 118 -3.33 0.08 9.85
N LYS A 119 -2.77 -0.25 11.01
CA LYS A 119 -3.27 0.31 12.27
C LYS A 119 -3.16 1.82 12.28
N THR A 120 -2.07 2.36 11.76
CA THR A 120 -1.88 3.80 11.61
C THR A 120 -2.92 4.38 10.66
N LEU A 121 -3.17 3.72 9.52
CA LEU A 121 -4.18 4.17 8.58
C LEU A 121 -5.57 4.21 9.22
N LYS A 122 -5.94 3.17 9.95
CA LYS A 122 -7.23 3.14 10.64
C LYS A 122 -7.35 4.27 11.66
N ARG A 123 -6.30 4.53 12.40
CA ARG A 123 -6.27 5.64 13.37
C ARG A 123 -6.44 6.97 12.66
N THR A 124 -5.75 7.17 11.55
CA THR A 124 -5.83 8.39 10.75
C THR A 124 -7.24 8.62 10.22
N LEU A 125 -7.95 7.55 9.86
CA LEU A 125 -9.34 7.60 9.41
C LEU A 125 -10.35 7.74 10.56
N GLY A 126 -9.91 7.67 11.81
CA GLY A 126 -10.79 7.73 12.96
C GLY A 126 -11.54 6.43 13.26
N LEU A 127 -10.98 5.35 12.85
CA LEU A 127 -11.61 4.02 13.02
C LEU A 127 -11.05 3.25 14.20
#